data_42ae583042d50f21f1f34e4df3da586c
#
_entry.id   42ae583042d50f21f1f34e4df3da586c
#
_cell.length_a   1.000
_cell.length_b   1.000
_cell.length_c   1.000
_cell.angle_alpha   90.00
_cell.angle_beta   90.00
_cell.angle_gamma   90.00
#
_symmetry.space_group_name_H-M   'P 1'
#
loop_
_entity.id
_entity.type
_entity.pdbx_description
1 polymer ?
#
loop_
_entity_poly.entity_id
_entity_poly.type
_entity_poly.pdbx_seq_one_letter_code
_entity_poly.pdbx_strand_id
1 'polypeptide(L)'
;MMMNYPPHFTRRELACKCGCGLCNPRDELLHLAEAVRHVLGDTPMIVNSCCRCEKHNRAVGGSPTSKHLTGRALDFRPLAMSVFAAYAKIITAYERGELPELGGVGLYTKKNFIHIDTFHAADGHLRKWRYD
;
A
#
# COMPACT_ATOMS: atom_id res chain seq x y z
N MET A 1 -13.10 6.13 -19.90
CA MET A 1 -13.88 5.89 -18.68
C MET A 1 -13.17 6.52 -17.49
N MET A 2 -13.88 7.30 -16.71
CA MET A 2 -13.29 7.94 -15.52
C MET A 2 -13.15 6.91 -14.40
N MET A 3 -11.96 6.87 -13.78
CA MET A 3 -11.73 6.05 -12.61
C MET A 3 -12.43 6.68 -11.40
N ASN A 4 -13.16 5.86 -10.64
CA ASN A 4 -13.77 6.30 -9.38
C ASN A 4 -12.77 6.07 -8.26
N TYR A 5 -12.27 7.18 -7.68
CA TYR A 5 -11.37 7.10 -6.54
C TYR A 5 -12.16 6.89 -5.25
N PRO A 6 -11.62 6.12 -4.30
CA PRO A 6 -12.27 5.93 -3.02
C PRO A 6 -12.29 7.24 -2.22
N PRO A 7 -13.18 7.37 -1.22
CA PRO A 7 -13.40 8.65 -0.54
C PRO A 7 -12.17 9.29 0.10
N HIS A 8 -11.18 8.48 0.51
CA HIS A 8 -10.07 8.97 1.33
C HIS A 8 -8.72 9.00 0.62
N PHE A 9 -8.70 8.69 -0.69
CA PHE A 9 -7.47 8.70 -1.49
C PHE A 9 -7.71 9.40 -2.81
N THR A 10 -6.93 10.45 -3.06
CA THR A 10 -7.07 11.25 -4.28
C THR A 10 -6.12 10.76 -5.37
N ARG A 11 -6.43 11.10 -6.62
CA ARG A 11 -5.54 10.84 -7.75
C ARG A 11 -4.14 11.40 -7.48
N ARG A 12 -4.06 12.62 -6.94
CA ARG A 12 -2.79 13.30 -6.67
C ARG A 12 -1.92 12.49 -5.70
N GLU A 13 -2.56 11.90 -4.66
CA GLU A 13 -1.84 11.06 -3.70
C GLU A 13 -1.35 9.76 -4.32
N LEU A 14 -2.13 9.17 -5.24
CA LEU A 14 -1.88 7.85 -5.81
C LEU A 14 -1.00 7.88 -7.06
N ALA A 15 -0.89 9.01 -7.74
CA ALA A 15 -0.10 9.14 -8.97
C ALA A 15 1.40 9.01 -8.69
N CYS A 16 2.15 8.63 -9.73
CA CYS A 16 3.60 8.53 -9.66
C CYS A 16 4.21 9.85 -9.18
N LYS A 17 5.08 9.78 -8.18
CA LYS A 17 5.66 10.96 -7.53
C LYS A 17 6.66 11.71 -8.40
N CYS A 18 7.08 11.14 -9.53
CA CYS A 18 7.98 11.85 -10.44
C CYS A 18 7.28 12.94 -11.27
N GLY A 19 5.94 12.97 -11.24
CA GLY A 19 5.17 13.96 -12.00
C GLY A 19 4.86 13.56 -13.44
N CYS A 20 5.14 12.32 -13.84
CA CYS A 20 4.87 11.85 -15.21
C CYS A 20 3.38 11.65 -15.52
N GLY A 21 2.53 11.70 -14.49
CA GLY A 21 1.08 11.54 -14.65
C GLY A 21 0.58 10.09 -14.56
N LEU A 22 1.47 9.10 -14.44
CA LEU A 22 1.04 7.71 -14.32
C LEU A 22 0.20 7.52 -13.07
N CYS A 23 -1.03 7.03 -13.24
CA CYS A 23 -1.92 6.69 -12.14
C CYS A 23 -2.77 5.50 -12.55
N ASN A 24 -2.31 4.31 -12.18
CA ASN A 24 -2.92 3.04 -12.60
C ASN A 24 -3.22 2.12 -11.41
N PRO A 25 -3.79 2.63 -10.27
CA PRO A 25 -4.07 1.76 -9.15
C PRO A 25 -5.18 0.78 -9.51
N ARG A 26 -5.01 -0.48 -9.11
CA ARG A 26 -6.05 -1.49 -9.34
C ARG A 26 -7.19 -1.32 -8.35
N ASP A 27 -8.39 -1.73 -8.75
CA ASP A 27 -9.57 -1.63 -7.88
C ASP A 27 -9.37 -2.37 -6.56
N GLU A 28 -8.74 -3.55 -6.60
CA GLU A 28 -8.47 -4.33 -5.40
C GLU A 28 -7.58 -3.57 -4.43
N LEU A 29 -6.60 -2.81 -4.94
CA LEU A 29 -5.75 -1.98 -4.10
C LEU A 29 -6.53 -0.84 -3.46
N LEU A 30 -7.41 -0.20 -4.20
CA LEU A 30 -8.24 0.88 -3.66
C LEU A 30 -9.17 0.37 -2.56
N HIS A 31 -9.77 -0.81 -2.76
CA HIS A 31 -10.58 -1.45 -1.73
C HIS A 31 -9.74 -1.80 -0.50
N LEU A 32 -8.55 -2.36 -0.71
CA LEU A 32 -7.64 -2.70 0.38
C LEU A 32 -7.24 -1.46 1.17
N ALA A 33 -6.90 -0.37 0.49
CA ALA A 33 -6.50 0.87 1.15
C ALA A 33 -7.60 1.40 2.08
N GLU A 34 -8.85 1.42 1.62
CA GLU A 34 -9.98 1.84 2.44
C GLU A 34 -10.22 0.88 3.61
N ALA A 35 -10.12 -0.43 3.39
CA ALA A 35 -10.28 -1.43 4.42
C ALA A 35 -9.21 -1.31 5.50
N VAL A 36 -7.95 -1.09 5.10
CA VAL A 36 -6.84 -0.89 6.04
C VAL A 36 -7.06 0.40 6.85
N ARG A 37 -7.47 1.49 6.19
CA ARG A 37 -7.78 2.73 6.89
C ARG A 37 -8.83 2.50 7.97
N HIS A 38 -9.88 1.75 7.66
CA HIS A 38 -10.95 1.42 8.61
C HIS A 38 -10.43 0.58 9.78
N VAL A 39 -9.63 -0.44 9.49
CA VAL A 39 -9.00 -1.31 10.50
C VAL A 39 -8.14 -0.48 11.47
N LEU A 40 -7.51 0.58 10.98
CA LEU A 40 -6.68 1.46 11.78
C LEU A 40 -7.48 2.59 12.48
N GLY A 41 -8.80 2.44 12.58
CA GLY A 41 -9.65 3.40 13.28
C GLY A 41 -9.95 4.67 12.50
N ASP A 42 -9.99 4.56 11.18
CA ASP A 42 -10.25 5.67 10.25
C ASP A 42 -9.22 6.80 10.36
N THR A 43 -7.99 6.44 10.72
CA THR A 43 -6.89 7.42 10.77
C THR A 43 -6.53 7.89 9.35
N PRO A 44 -6.21 9.19 9.18
CA PRO A 44 -5.62 9.63 7.93
C PRO A 44 -4.32 8.87 7.64
N MET A 45 -4.11 8.54 6.39
CA MET A 45 -2.92 7.82 5.91
C MET A 45 -2.17 8.72 4.94
N ILE A 46 -0.90 8.99 5.21
CA ILE A 46 -0.04 9.72 4.29
C ILE A 46 0.52 8.73 3.27
N VAL A 47 0.20 8.95 2.00
CA VAL A 47 0.67 8.09 0.91
C VAL A 47 2.10 8.47 0.54
N ASN A 48 3.04 7.58 0.82
CA ASN A 48 4.45 7.77 0.47
C ASN A 48 4.72 7.39 -0.98
N SER A 49 4.07 6.32 -1.46
CA SER A 49 4.20 5.84 -2.84
C SER A 49 3.05 4.90 -3.17
N CYS A 50 2.49 5.02 -4.37
CA CYS A 50 1.50 4.07 -4.89
C CYS A 50 1.86 3.69 -6.31
N CYS A 51 1.38 4.41 -7.33
CA CYS A 51 1.75 4.15 -8.71
C CYS A 51 3.19 4.58 -8.95
N ARG A 52 3.92 3.81 -9.75
CA ARG A 52 5.33 4.09 -10.01
C ARG A 52 5.67 3.70 -11.44
N CYS A 53 6.21 4.64 -12.23
CA CYS A 53 6.72 4.34 -13.56
C CYS A 53 8.10 3.66 -13.44
N GLU A 54 8.54 2.99 -14.51
CA GLU A 54 9.82 2.27 -14.48
C GLU A 54 11.00 3.19 -14.16
N LYS A 55 11.02 4.38 -14.75
CA LYS A 55 12.08 5.35 -14.53
C LYS A 55 12.17 5.78 -13.07
N HIS A 56 11.00 6.13 -12.48
CA HIS A 56 10.95 6.53 -11.07
C HIS A 56 11.30 5.36 -10.15
N ASN A 57 10.84 4.16 -10.48
CA ASN A 57 11.16 2.95 -9.73
C ASN A 57 12.66 2.71 -9.65
N ARG A 58 13.37 2.88 -10.77
CA ARG A 58 14.84 2.77 -10.79
C ARG A 58 15.49 3.87 -9.94
N ALA A 59 14.96 5.10 -10.04
CA ALA A 59 15.53 6.25 -9.31
C ALA A 59 15.44 6.08 -7.79
N VAL A 60 14.37 5.44 -7.28
CA VAL A 60 14.19 5.22 -5.84
C VAL A 60 14.73 3.86 -5.36
N GLY A 61 15.39 3.11 -6.24
CA GLY A 61 15.98 1.82 -5.88
C GLY A 61 14.98 0.70 -5.71
N GLY A 62 13.81 0.80 -6.34
CA GLY A 62 12.78 -0.24 -6.29
C GLY A 62 13.19 -1.49 -7.06
N SER A 63 12.64 -2.64 -6.64
CA SER A 63 12.85 -3.91 -7.33
C SER A 63 12.32 -3.82 -8.77
N PRO A 64 12.99 -4.43 -9.76
CA PRO A 64 12.46 -4.49 -11.13
C PRO A 64 11.10 -5.17 -11.23
N THR A 65 10.73 -5.97 -10.23
CA THR A 65 9.42 -6.64 -10.16
C THR A 65 8.50 -6.02 -9.10
N SER A 66 8.75 -4.77 -8.73
CA SER A 66 7.95 -4.05 -7.73
C SER A 66 6.46 -4.02 -8.10
N LYS A 67 5.61 -4.28 -7.12
CA LYS A 67 4.15 -4.25 -7.30
C LYS A 67 3.61 -2.84 -7.50
N HIS A 68 4.40 -1.81 -7.16
CA HIS A 68 4.07 -0.41 -7.47
C HIS A 68 3.99 -0.16 -8.98
N LEU A 69 4.78 -0.89 -9.77
CA LEU A 69 4.79 -0.73 -11.23
C LEU A 69 3.45 -1.10 -11.88
N THR A 70 2.70 -2.01 -11.28
CA THR A 70 1.43 -2.50 -11.82
C THR A 70 0.21 -2.02 -11.04
N GLY A 71 0.35 -0.99 -10.20
CA GLY A 71 -0.77 -0.43 -9.44
C GLY A 71 -1.30 -1.35 -8.35
N ARG A 72 -0.47 -2.24 -7.82
CA ARG A 72 -0.86 -3.24 -6.82
C ARG A 72 -0.35 -2.95 -5.42
N ALA A 73 0.45 -1.91 -5.24
CA ALA A 73 1.11 -1.63 -3.96
C ALA A 73 0.92 -0.20 -3.51
N LEU A 74 0.86 -0.03 -2.19
CA LEU A 74 0.74 1.26 -1.52
C LEU A 74 1.69 1.27 -0.33
N ASP A 75 2.53 2.31 -0.26
CA ASP A 75 3.35 2.61 0.91
C ASP A 75 2.75 3.81 1.62
N PHE A 76 2.50 3.67 2.92
CA PHE A 76 1.83 4.73 3.67
C PHE A 76 2.34 4.83 5.11
N ARG A 77 2.05 5.99 5.72
CA ARG A 77 2.27 6.22 7.14
C ARG A 77 0.96 6.66 7.79
N PRO A 78 0.47 5.94 8.82
CA PRO A 78 -0.72 6.38 9.55
C PRO A 78 -0.39 7.57 10.44
N LEU A 79 -1.34 8.50 10.61
CA LEU A 79 -1.13 9.68 11.45
C LEU A 79 -1.40 9.43 12.92
N ALA A 80 -2.41 8.61 13.25
CA ALA A 80 -2.89 8.46 14.63
C ALA A 80 -2.14 7.41 15.45
N MET A 81 -1.15 6.71 14.87
CA MET A 81 -0.42 5.65 15.58
C MET A 81 0.94 5.42 14.94
N SER A 82 1.81 4.69 15.64
CA SER A 82 3.11 4.29 15.11
C SER A 82 2.94 3.24 14.00
N VAL A 83 3.96 3.11 13.14
CA VAL A 83 3.98 2.05 12.12
C VAL A 83 3.99 0.66 12.76
N PHE A 84 4.60 0.52 13.94
CA PHE A 84 4.61 -0.74 14.69
C PHE A 84 3.19 -1.15 15.09
N ALA A 85 2.42 -0.23 15.67
CA ALA A 85 1.05 -0.49 16.09
C ALA A 85 0.16 -0.79 14.88
N ALA A 86 0.31 -0.03 13.81
CA ALA A 86 -0.46 -0.23 12.59
C ALA A 86 -0.17 -1.60 11.97
N TYR A 87 1.11 -1.98 11.89
CA TYR A 87 1.51 -3.29 11.37
C TYR A 87 0.83 -4.42 12.14
N ALA A 88 0.87 -4.36 13.48
CA ALA A 88 0.24 -5.37 14.33
C ALA A 88 -1.27 -5.45 14.10
N LYS A 89 -1.94 -4.30 13.97
CA LYS A 89 -3.38 -4.25 13.72
C LYS A 89 -3.74 -4.84 12.35
N ILE A 90 -2.92 -4.58 11.33
CA ILE A 90 -3.14 -5.13 9.99
C ILE A 90 -3.02 -6.65 10.01
N ILE A 91 -1.98 -7.19 10.65
CA ILE A 91 -1.78 -8.64 10.78
C ILE A 91 -2.98 -9.28 11.49
N THR A 92 -3.41 -8.71 12.62
CA THR A 92 -4.55 -9.21 13.38
C THR A 92 -5.84 -9.20 12.53
N ALA A 93 -6.09 -8.12 11.81
CA ALA A 93 -7.27 -8.02 10.94
C ALA A 93 -7.23 -9.06 9.81
N TYR A 94 -6.04 -9.26 9.23
CA TYR A 94 -5.85 -10.28 8.19
C TYR A 94 -6.19 -11.68 8.75
N GLU A 95 -5.69 -12.01 9.94
CA GLU A 95 -5.93 -13.31 10.55
C GLU A 95 -7.41 -13.54 10.86
N ARG A 96 -8.18 -12.48 11.06
CA ARG A 96 -9.62 -12.52 11.27
C ARG A 96 -10.42 -12.56 9.97
N GLY A 97 -9.76 -12.57 8.82
CA GLY A 97 -10.42 -12.57 7.51
C GLY A 97 -10.98 -11.22 7.08
N GLU A 98 -10.57 -10.14 7.73
CA GLU A 98 -11.09 -8.80 7.45
C GLU A 98 -10.41 -8.11 6.26
N LEU A 99 -9.26 -8.64 5.80
CA LEU A 99 -8.48 -8.07 4.70
C LEU A 99 -8.20 -9.12 3.63
N PRO A 100 -9.23 -9.60 2.92
CA PRO A 100 -9.05 -10.70 1.95
C PRO A 100 -8.18 -10.32 0.75
N GLU A 101 -8.10 -9.03 0.40
CA GLU A 101 -7.28 -8.59 -0.73
C GLU A 101 -5.80 -8.43 -0.37
N LEU A 102 -5.44 -8.49 0.91
CA LEU A 102 -4.06 -8.31 1.33
C LEU A 102 -3.21 -9.52 0.96
N GLY A 103 -2.18 -9.31 0.15
CA GLY A 103 -1.26 -10.37 -0.26
C GLY A 103 0.15 -10.20 0.30
N GLY A 104 0.53 -8.97 0.65
CA GLY A 104 1.82 -8.68 1.23
C GLY A 104 1.78 -7.49 2.15
N VAL A 105 2.56 -7.53 3.24
CA VAL A 105 2.70 -6.43 4.18
C VAL A 105 4.15 -6.33 4.65
N GLY A 106 4.71 -5.13 4.57
CA GLY A 106 6.09 -4.85 4.98
C GLY A 106 6.16 -3.71 5.98
N LEU A 107 7.02 -3.86 6.98
CA LEU A 107 7.27 -2.83 7.99
C LEU A 107 8.66 -2.24 7.78
N TYR A 108 8.72 -0.93 7.54
CA TYR A 108 9.97 -0.19 7.30
C TYR A 108 10.17 0.77 8.46
N THR A 109 10.96 0.36 9.46
CA THR A 109 11.05 1.08 10.73
C THR A 109 11.83 2.39 10.62
N LYS A 110 12.97 2.39 9.93
CA LYS A 110 13.78 3.60 9.77
C LYS A 110 13.14 4.62 8.83
N LYS A 111 12.52 4.14 7.75
CA LYS A 111 11.84 5.01 6.78
C LYS A 111 10.43 5.38 7.25
N ASN A 112 9.94 4.75 8.30
CA ASN A 112 8.67 5.05 8.95
C ASN A 112 7.46 4.94 8.03
N PHE A 113 7.33 3.80 7.34
CA PHE A 113 6.14 3.51 6.54
C PHE A 113 5.82 2.01 6.54
N ILE A 114 4.62 1.69 6.07
CA ILE A 114 4.14 0.33 5.85
C ILE A 114 3.86 0.15 4.36
N HIS A 115 4.30 -0.99 3.82
CA HIS A 115 3.94 -1.43 2.47
C HIS A 115 2.78 -2.42 2.56
N ILE A 116 1.76 -2.23 1.74
CA ILE A 116 0.69 -3.21 1.53
C ILE A 116 0.54 -3.45 0.03
N ASP A 117 0.22 -4.69 -0.34
CA ASP A 117 -0.04 -5.02 -1.75
C ASP A 117 -1.09 -6.12 -1.88
N THR A 118 -1.60 -6.27 -3.09
CA THR A 118 -2.64 -7.24 -3.42
C THR A 118 -2.09 -8.46 -4.16
N PHE A 119 -0.77 -8.65 -4.18
CA PHE A 119 -0.17 -9.81 -4.83
C PHE A 119 -0.14 -11.00 -3.88
N HIS A 120 -0.91 -12.03 -4.22
CA HIS A 120 -1.02 -13.24 -3.42
C HIS A 120 0.02 -14.28 -3.86
N ALA A 121 0.72 -14.85 -2.88
CA ALA A 121 1.65 -15.96 -3.15
C ALA A 121 0.86 -17.20 -3.58
N ALA A 122 1.50 -18.05 -4.38
CA ALA A 122 0.88 -19.27 -4.90
C ALA A 122 0.43 -20.23 -3.79
N ASP A 123 1.13 -20.23 -2.64
CA ASP A 123 0.80 -21.07 -1.49
C ASP A 123 -0.35 -20.52 -0.64
N GLY A 124 -0.86 -19.34 -0.96
CA GLY A 124 -1.96 -18.70 -0.23
C GLY A 124 -1.56 -18.04 1.08
N HIS A 125 -0.28 -18.08 1.46
CA HIS A 125 0.17 -17.44 2.70
C HIS A 125 0.44 -15.95 2.49
N LEU A 126 0.16 -15.15 3.54
CA LEU A 126 0.51 -13.73 3.53
C LEU A 126 2.03 -13.57 3.49
N ARG A 127 2.53 -12.75 2.56
CA ARG A 127 3.95 -12.37 2.51
C ARG A 127 4.17 -11.27 3.54
N LYS A 128 5.09 -11.51 4.49
CA LYS A 128 5.40 -10.54 5.57
C LYS A 128 6.89 -10.30 5.62
N TRP A 129 7.30 -9.05 5.80
CA TRP A 129 8.71 -8.72 5.96
C TRP A 129 8.89 -7.46 6.81
N ARG A 130 10.11 -7.28 7.28
CA ARG A 130 10.50 -6.13 8.10
C ARG A 130 11.91 -5.67 7.72
N TYR A 131 12.06 -4.37 7.55
CA TYR A 131 13.36 -3.71 7.36
C TYR A 131 13.56 -2.67 8.47
N ASP A 132 14.64 -2.84 9.23
CA ASP A 132 15.01 -1.94 10.33
C ASP A 132 15.99 -0.86 9.91
#